data_c27e403b2102da414d1f8df69f84214a
#
_entry.id   c27e403b2102da414d1f8df69f84214a
#
_cell.length_a   1.000
_cell.length_b   1.000
_cell.length_c   1.000
_cell.angle_alpha   90.00
_cell.angle_beta   90.00
_cell.angle_gamma   90.00
#
_symmetry.space_group_name_H-M   'P 1'
#
loop_
_entity.id
_entity.type
_entity.pdbx_description
1 polymer ?
#
loop_
_entity_poly.entity_id
_entity_poly.type
_entity_poly.pdbx_seq_one_letter_code
_entity_poly.pdbx_strand_id
1 'polypeptide(L)'
;MSNKVYDYDPAAALESEEAIAVFLADALETGDSGYIAKAMGVVARAKGMTALANETGLSREQLYRSFSEQGNPTLKTMLAVMRALGVELTVRPHKPAT
;
A
#
# COMPACT_ATOMS: atom_id res chain seq x y z
N MET A 1 -4.01 2.50 -30.98
CA MET A 1 -3.76 2.66 -30.46
C MET A 1 -3.16 2.75 -29.53
N SER A 2 -2.53 2.74 -29.30
CA SER A 2 -1.99 2.66 -28.34
C SER A 2 -1.74 3.72 -27.62
N ASN A 3 -2.54 4.43 -27.28
CA ASN A 3 -2.39 5.51 -26.44
C ASN A 3 -2.13 5.18 -25.07
N LYS A 4 -2.11 3.93 -24.73
CA LYS A 4 -1.85 3.51 -23.39
C LYS A 4 -0.53 3.98 -22.89
N VAL A 5 0.39 4.17 -23.80
CA VAL A 5 1.71 4.64 -23.45
C VAL A 5 1.64 6.01 -22.85
N TYR A 6 0.68 6.79 -23.28
CA TYR A 6 0.59 8.16 -22.85
C TYR A 6 -0.38 8.34 -21.71
N ASP A 7 -1.11 7.29 -21.38
CA ASP A 7 -2.08 7.34 -20.32
C ASP A 7 -1.58 6.62 -19.10
N TYR A 8 -0.30 6.78 -18.82
CA TYR A 8 0.27 6.09 -17.68
C TYR A 8 -0.46 6.52 -16.40
N ASP A 9 -0.99 5.56 -15.70
CA ASP A 9 -1.68 5.78 -14.45
C ASP A 9 -0.99 4.92 -13.41
N PRO A 10 -0.30 5.51 -12.44
CA PRO A 10 0.38 4.72 -11.41
C PRO A 10 -0.54 3.75 -10.70
N ALA A 11 -1.81 4.13 -10.51
CA ALA A 11 -2.74 3.23 -9.84
C ALA A 11 -3.03 2.01 -10.68
N ALA A 12 -3.11 2.18 -12.01
CA ALA A 12 -3.36 1.05 -12.90
C ALA A 12 -2.22 0.07 -12.89
N ALA A 13 -1.00 0.52 -12.63
CA ALA A 13 0.15 -0.35 -12.58
C ALA A 13 0.14 -1.25 -11.36
N LEU A 14 -0.70 -0.93 -10.37
CA LEU A 14 -0.76 -1.69 -9.12
C LEU A 14 -1.90 -2.68 -9.12
N GLU A 15 -2.12 -3.35 -10.25
CA GLU A 15 -3.22 -4.31 -10.32
C GLU A 15 -2.83 -5.70 -9.91
N SER A 16 -1.56 -6.05 -10.00
CA SER A 16 -1.14 -7.39 -9.63
C SER A 16 -0.57 -7.39 -8.22
N GLU A 17 -0.66 -8.53 -7.58
CA GLU A 17 -0.11 -8.67 -6.23
C GLU A 17 1.40 -8.51 -6.25
N GLU A 18 2.04 -8.96 -7.33
CA GLU A 18 3.49 -8.79 -7.44
C GLU A 18 3.88 -7.32 -7.54
N ALA A 19 3.13 -6.55 -8.31
CA ALA A 19 3.43 -5.12 -8.45
C ALA A 19 3.20 -4.41 -7.12
N ILE A 20 2.14 -4.77 -6.41
CA ILE A 20 1.88 -4.19 -5.10
C ILE A 20 3.01 -4.52 -4.14
N ALA A 21 3.47 -5.77 -4.14
CA ALA A 21 4.53 -6.19 -3.25
C ALA A 21 5.82 -5.40 -3.51
N VAL A 22 6.18 -5.20 -4.77
CA VAL A 22 7.38 -4.44 -5.11
C VAL A 22 7.23 -2.99 -4.67
N PHE A 23 6.09 -2.40 -4.95
CA PHE A 23 5.84 -1.00 -4.60
C PHE A 23 5.94 -0.79 -3.08
N LEU A 24 5.32 -1.67 -2.31
CA LEU A 24 5.34 -1.54 -0.87
C LEU A 24 6.70 -1.91 -0.28
N ALA A 25 7.39 -2.88 -0.87
CA ALA A 25 8.74 -3.21 -0.40
C ALA A 25 9.66 -2.00 -0.53
N ASP A 26 9.58 -1.31 -1.65
CA ASP A 26 10.39 -0.11 -1.85
C ASP A 26 10.06 0.95 -0.81
N ALA A 27 8.77 1.13 -0.52
CA ALA A 27 8.37 2.10 0.49
C ALA A 27 8.90 1.72 1.86
N LEU A 28 8.81 0.44 2.21
CA LEU A 28 9.26 -0.02 3.51
C LEU A 28 10.76 0.13 3.69
N GLU A 29 11.52 0.04 2.60
CA GLU A 29 12.96 0.22 2.68
C GLU A 29 13.35 1.63 3.10
N THR A 30 12.48 2.60 2.92
CA THR A 30 12.80 3.96 3.32
C THR A 30 12.88 4.11 4.84
N GLY A 31 12.18 3.25 5.57
CA GLY A 31 12.12 3.39 7.02
C GLY A 31 11.36 4.62 7.49
N ASP A 32 10.70 5.31 6.56
CA ASP A 32 9.98 6.56 6.86
C ASP A 32 8.51 6.23 7.02
N SER A 33 8.00 6.35 8.24
CA SER A 33 6.64 5.92 8.52
C SER A 33 5.60 6.73 7.75
N GLY A 34 5.83 8.02 7.56
CA GLY A 34 4.89 8.85 6.80
C GLY A 34 4.85 8.43 5.34
N TYR A 35 6.02 8.17 4.77
CA TYR A 35 6.09 7.75 3.38
C TYR A 35 5.43 6.37 3.20
N ILE A 36 5.67 5.47 4.15
CA ILE A 36 5.09 4.13 4.10
C ILE A 36 3.56 4.22 4.19
N ALA A 37 3.05 5.03 5.14
CA ALA A 37 1.61 5.17 5.27
C ALA A 37 1.00 5.75 4.00
N LYS A 38 1.67 6.72 3.39
CA LYS A 38 1.19 7.31 2.16
C LYS A 38 1.19 6.30 1.02
N ALA A 39 2.24 5.48 0.93
CA ALA A 39 2.33 4.45 -0.09
C ALA A 39 1.20 3.44 0.07
N MET A 40 0.92 3.05 1.32
CA MET A 40 -0.22 2.17 1.57
C MET A 40 -1.52 2.80 1.10
N GLY A 41 -1.65 4.11 1.29
CA GLY A 41 -2.84 4.82 0.83
C GLY A 41 -2.98 4.79 -0.68
N VAL A 42 -1.88 4.90 -1.41
CA VAL A 42 -1.91 4.82 -2.87
C VAL A 42 -2.43 3.47 -3.31
N VAL A 43 -1.89 2.40 -2.74
CA VAL A 43 -2.30 1.05 -3.09
C VAL A 43 -3.74 0.80 -2.69
N ALA A 44 -4.13 1.27 -1.51
CA ALA A 44 -5.49 1.08 -1.03
C ALA A 44 -6.50 1.74 -1.96
N ARG A 45 -6.20 2.94 -2.43
CA ARG A 45 -7.10 3.63 -3.35
C ARG A 45 -7.15 2.93 -4.70
N ALA A 46 -6.02 2.39 -5.14
CA ALA A 46 -6.00 1.65 -6.40
C ALA A 46 -6.85 0.39 -6.31
N LYS A 47 -6.83 -0.28 -5.17
CA LYS A 47 -7.63 -1.47 -4.95
C LYS A 47 -9.11 -1.11 -4.79
N GLY A 48 -9.39 0.01 -4.18
CA GLY A 48 -10.76 0.44 -3.91
C GLY A 48 -11.04 0.47 -2.42
N MET A 49 -11.29 1.66 -1.90
CA MET A 49 -11.48 1.82 -0.45
C MET A 49 -12.73 1.10 0.04
N THR A 50 -13.78 1.08 -0.77
CA THR A 50 -15.00 0.40 -0.35
C THR A 50 -14.77 -1.10 -0.23
N ALA A 51 -14.07 -1.68 -1.20
CA ALA A 51 -13.77 -3.11 -1.14
C ALA A 51 -12.90 -3.43 0.07
N LEU A 52 -11.90 -2.59 0.33
CA LEU A 52 -11.04 -2.81 1.48
C LEU A 52 -11.80 -2.66 2.79
N ALA A 53 -12.69 -1.69 2.89
CA ALA A 53 -13.49 -1.52 4.08
C ALA A 53 -14.32 -2.77 4.35
N ASN A 54 -14.90 -3.32 3.29
CA ASN A 54 -15.72 -4.53 3.44
C ASN A 54 -14.87 -5.73 3.86
N GLU A 55 -13.69 -5.88 3.29
CA GLU A 55 -12.84 -7.03 3.57
C GLU A 55 -12.18 -6.96 4.92
N THR A 56 -11.85 -5.76 5.39
CA THR A 56 -11.10 -5.60 6.63
C THR A 56 -11.98 -5.33 7.83
N GLY A 57 -13.23 -4.92 7.59
CA GLY A 57 -14.09 -4.50 8.68
C GLY A 57 -13.81 -3.10 9.18
N LEU A 58 -12.93 -2.37 8.51
CA LEU A 58 -12.61 -0.99 8.87
C LEU A 58 -13.48 -0.04 8.06
N SER A 59 -13.73 1.15 8.61
CA SER A 59 -14.49 2.13 7.86
C SER A 59 -13.60 2.79 6.81
N ARG A 60 -14.22 3.30 5.75
CA ARG A 60 -13.47 4.04 4.74
C ARG A 60 -12.77 5.24 5.36
N GLU A 61 -13.44 5.92 6.27
CA GLU A 61 -12.88 7.07 6.94
C GLU A 61 -11.63 6.69 7.73
N GLN A 62 -11.69 5.57 8.42
CA GLN A 62 -10.54 5.08 9.16
C GLN A 62 -9.38 4.74 8.24
N LEU A 63 -9.68 4.13 7.10
CA LEU A 63 -8.65 3.81 6.12
C LEU A 63 -7.97 5.06 5.57
N TYR A 64 -8.77 6.08 5.21
CA TYR A 64 -8.20 7.32 4.69
C TYR A 64 -7.33 8.00 5.75
N ARG A 65 -7.78 7.99 6.99
CA ARG A 65 -7.04 8.66 8.05
C ARG A 65 -5.74 7.93 8.37
N SER A 66 -5.80 6.60 8.41
CA SER A 66 -4.62 5.81 8.76
C SER A 66 -3.55 5.84 7.69
N PHE A 67 -3.96 5.84 6.43
CA PHE A 67 -3.02 5.70 5.33
C PHE A 67 -2.83 7.00 4.59
N SER A 68 -2.49 8.02 5.34
CA SER A 68 -2.08 9.31 4.82
C SER A 68 -0.69 9.60 5.35
N GLU A 69 -0.07 10.63 4.83
CA GLU A 69 1.29 10.98 5.22
C GLU A 69 1.42 11.24 6.72
N GLN A 70 0.35 11.73 7.32
CA GLN A 70 0.34 12.03 8.75
C GLN A 70 -0.35 10.95 9.56
N GLY A 71 -0.74 9.86 8.90
CA GLY A 71 -1.41 8.79 9.58
C GLY A 71 -0.43 7.91 10.33
N ASN A 72 -0.97 7.12 11.23
CA ASN A 72 -0.16 6.21 12.01
C ASN A 72 -0.97 4.93 12.24
N PRO A 73 -1.07 4.09 11.22
CA PRO A 73 -1.86 2.87 11.36
C PRO A 73 -1.22 1.94 12.38
N THR A 74 -2.08 1.27 13.13
CA THR A 74 -1.58 0.26 14.06
C THR A 74 -1.08 -0.93 13.26
N LEU A 75 -0.28 -1.76 13.90
CA LEU A 75 0.16 -3.00 13.28
C LEU A 75 -1.03 -3.85 12.87
N LYS A 76 -2.06 -3.88 13.72
CA LYS A 76 -3.26 -4.66 13.42
C LYS A 76 -3.90 -4.18 12.12
N THR A 77 -4.03 -2.86 11.97
CA THR A 77 -4.59 -2.28 10.75
C THR A 77 -3.71 -2.58 9.54
N MET A 78 -2.39 -2.45 9.70
CA MET A 78 -1.47 -2.75 8.62
C MET A 78 -1.61 -4.18 8.13
N LEU A 79 -1.65 -5.12 9.08
CA LEU A 79 -1.74 -6.53 8.72
C LEU A 79 -3.06 -6.86 8.04
N ALA A 80 -4.15 -6.27 8.53
CA ALA A 80 -5.46 -6.52 7.94
C ALA A 80 -5.50 -6.03 6.50
N VAL A 81 -4.99 -4.83 6.25
CA VAL A 81 -5.02 -4.26 4.91
C VAL A 81 -4.07 -5.02 3.98
N MET A 82 -2.88 -5.36 4.46
CA MET A 82 -1.94 -6.10 3.63
C MET A 82 -2.49 -7.46 3.23
N ARG A 83 -3.18 -8.13 4.15
CA ARG A 83 -3.82 -9.40 3.82
C ARG A 83 -4.86 -9.21 2.73
N ALA A 84 -5.67 -8.16 2.85
CA ALA A 84 -6.70 -7.88 1.84
C ALA A 84 -6.08 -7.53 0.49
N LEU A 85 -4.87 -6.98 0.50
CA LEU A 85 -4.15 -6.66 -0.73
C LEU A 85 -3.43 -7.86 -1.33
N GLY A 86 -3.39 -8.97 -0.60
CA GLY A 86 -2.74 -10.17 -1.10
C GLY A 86 -1.24 -10.20 -0.89
N VAL A 87 -0.73 -9.42 0.06
CA VAL A 87 0.70 -9.38 0.36
C VAL A 87 0.90 -9.61 1.84
N GLU A 88 2.14 -9.87 2.22
CA GLU A 88 2.45 -10.11 3.63
C GLU A 88 3.76 -9.45 3.99
N LEU A 89 3.87 -9.11 5.27
CA LEU A 89 5.11 -8.58 5.80
C LEU A 89 6.08 -9.71 6.09
N THR A 90 7.33 -9.44 5.86
CA THR A 90 8.38 -10.39 6.21
C THR A 90 9.58 -9.59 6.67
N VAL A 91 10.59 -10.27 7.17
CA VAL A 91 11.80 -9.60 7.62
C VAL A 91 13.00 -10.27 7.00
N ARG A 92 14.05 -9.50 6.85
CA ARG A 92 15.31 -9.99 6.36
C ARG A 92 16.41 -9.19 7.06
N PRO A 93 17.64 -9.72 7.11
CA PRO A 93 18.71 -8.96 7.75
C PRO A 93 18.93 -7.65 7.01
N HIS A 94 19.19 -6.61 7.79
CA HIS A 94 19.48 -5.31 7.21
C HIS A 94 20.88 -5.33 6.64
N LYS A 95 21.01 -4.86 5.40
CA LYS A 95 22.32 -4.78 4.78
C LYS A 95 22.68 -3.33 4.59
N PRO A 96 23.63 -2.84 5.35
CA PRO A 96 24.03 -1.44 5.17
C PRO A 96 24.64 -1.27 3.79
N ALA A 97 24.43 -0.08 3.25
CA ALA A 97 25.07 0.27 1.99
C ALA A 97 26.57 0.36 2.22
N THR A 98 27.34 -0.09 1.26
CA THR A 98 28.79 -0.05 1.43
C THR A 98 29.45 0.80 0.37
#